data_abc6db4ecfb9b8428a960c0006b04cd9
#
_entry.id   abc6db4ecfb9b8428a960c0006b04cd9
#
_cell.length_a   1.000
_cell.length_b   1.000
_cell.length_c   1.000
_cell.angle_alpha   90.00
_cell.angle_beta   90.00
_cell.angle_gamma   90.00
#
_symmetry.space_group_name_H-M   'P 1'
#
loop_
_entity.id
_entity.type
_entity.pdbx_description
1 polymer ?
#
loop_
_entity_poly.entity_id
_entity_poly.type
_entity_poly.pdbx_seq_one_letter_code
_entity_poly.pdbx_strand_id
1 'polypeptide(L)'
;MPRGLCRRTHLNCERFVVVCTRTTNANHYRVAQQSLECYLKGTNYTFKLVDLDTDERVAKNCKHDQLFFKKHCAASVYLEDADWMLVLDADTGIVNPNHCIEEWIDDRVDLVFYERYFNWEIASGNYLVRNTPFARDFLRRWADWQYTQPSNWNGADNGVLQMHLLTTVNPGATAEIKACDAIWHKGKDYDTYMAFVTCVKVMLGAQRLWPGKVRVYRRAHGWVRDGYLTSDGWSEHDFMLHGWKAQEIGQSGWSSPFTKLFNVSECGSNFVGWNWRSEKRVPVENIRNMLAAFEKSAANTFPKMAQVLPYFAQPDVGECYPHCDSNT
;
A
#
# COMPACT_ATOMS: atom_id res chain seq x y z
N MET A 1 -20.10 -7.69 7.95
CA MET A 1 -20.10 -9.16 7.86
C MET A 1 -19.62 -9.75 9.18
N PRO A 2 -20.13 -10.86 9.68
CA PRO A 2 -19.63 -11.47 10.92
C PRO A 2 -18.22 -12.05 10.68
N ARG A 3 -17.32 -11.87 11.63
CA ARG A 3 -15.91 -12.34 11.66
C ARG A 3 -15.67 -13.83 11.35
N GLY A 4 -16.71 -14.60 11.04
CA GLY A 4 -16.59 -16.00 10.64
C GLY A 4 -16.02 -16.23 9.24
N LEU A 5 -15.92 -15.20 8.40
CA LEU A 5 -15.46 -15.30 7.01
C LEU A 5 -13.94 -15.33 6.88
N CYS A 6 -13.19 -14.59 7.70
CA CYS A 6 -11.71 -14.67 7.71
C CYS A 6 -11.17 -16.07 8.10
N ARG A 7 -12.02 -16.93 8.64
CA ARG A 7 -11.66 -18.28 9.09
C ARG A 7 -11.91 -19.41 8.08
N ARG A 8 -12.56 -19.16 6.94
CA ARG A 8 -13.22 -20.24 6.19
C ARG A 8 -12.70 -20.56 4.80
N THR A 9 -11.83 -19.79 4.18
CA THR A 9 -11.63 -19.96 2.73
C THR A 9 -10.44 -20.81 2.30
N HIS A 10 -9.43 -21.09 3.14
CA HIS A 10 -8.34 -22.03 2.79
C HIS A 10 -7.74 -22.63 4.05
N LEU A 11 -8.11 -23.85 4.35
CA LEU A 11 -7.81 -24.56 5.63
C LEU A 11 -6.31 -24.79 5.91
N ASN A 12 -5.39 -24.55 4.97
CA ASN A 12 -3.96 -24.85 5.11
C ASN A 12 -3.04 -23.77 4.50
N CYS A 13 -3.49 -22.53 4.32
CA CYS A 13 -2.66 -21.46 3.75
C CYS A 13 -2.10 -20.58 4.86
N GLU A 14 -0.79 -20.51 5.01
CA GLU A 14 -0.13 -19.62 5.96
C GLU A 14 -0.08 -18.19 5.41
N ARG A 15 -0.66 -17.26 6.17
CA ARG A 15 -0.70 -15.84 5.82
C ARG A 15 0.03 -15.02 6.83
N PHE A 16 0.97 -14.24 6.35
CA PHE A 16 1.77 -13.36 7.17
C PHE A 16 1.36 -11.90 6.94
N VAL A 17 1.33 -11.15 8.04
CA VAL A 17 1.35 -9.70 8.02
C VAL A 17 2.73 -9.26 8.50
N VAL A 18 3.47 -8.58 7.64
CA VAL A 18 4.84 -8.17 7.90
C VAL A 18 4.94 -6.65 7.89
N VAL A 19 5.43 -6.10 8.99
CA VAL A 19 5.79 -4.69 9.10
C VAL A 19 7.30 -4.60 9.28
N CYS A 20 7.96 -3.89 8.37
CA CYS A 20 9.39 -3.61 8.46
C CYS A 20 9.61 -2.19 8.99
N THR A 21 10.38 -2.04 10.07
CA THR A 21 10.67 -0.75 10.69
C THR A 21 12.08 -0.73 11.27
N ARG A 22 12.46 0.39 11.89
CA ARG A 22 13.65 0.50 12.75
C ARG A 22 13.19 0.70 14.18
N THR A 23 13.89 0.09 15.14
CA THR A 23 13.58 0.24 16.58
C THR A 23 13.49 1.70 17.01
N THR A 24 14.36 2.55 16.46
CA THR A 24 14.38 4.00 16.74
C THR A 24 13.06 4.71 16.35
N ASN A 25 12.30 4.12 15.43
CA ASN A 25 11.06 4.68 14.90
C ASN A 25 9.80 3.96 15.42
N ALA A 26 9.94 2.84 16.15
CA ALA A 26 8.81 2.01 16.56
C ALA A 26 7.73 2.81 17.32
N ASN A 27 8.14 3.66 18.27
CA ASN A 27 7.21 4.50 19.02
C ASN A 27 6.48 5.54 18.16
N HIS A 28 7.09 5.99 17.07
CA HIS A 28 6.52 7.00 16.18
C HIS A 28 5.26 6.52 15.46
N TYR A 29 5.07 5.21 15.33
CA TYR A 29 3.95 4.57 14.63
C TYR A 29 3.01 3.80 15.58
N ARG A 30 3.05 4.10 16.88
CA ARG A 30 2.39 3.32 17.92
C ARG A 30 0.90 3.15 17.69
N VAL A 31 0.19 4.20 17.25
CA VAL A 31 -1.26 4.12 17.02
C VAL A 31 -1.58 3.15 15.87
N ALA A 32 -0.82 3.20 14.77
CA ALA A 32 -1.00 2.30 13.63
C ALA A 32 -0.73 0.85 14.05
N GLN A 33 0.39 0.59 14.71
CA GLN A 33 0.79 -0.75 15.14
C GLN A 33 -0.20 -1.36 16.13
N GLN A 34 -0.67 -0.60 17.14
CA GLN A 34 -1.65 -1.11 18.09
C GLN A 34 -2.99 -1.44 17.45
N SER A 35 -3.44 -0.67 16.45
CA SER A 35 -4.67 -1.00 15.71
C SER A 35 -4.51 -2.30 14.92
N LEU A 36 -3.34 -2.54 14.34
CA LEU A 36 -3.00 -3.78 13.64
C LEU A 36 -2.94 -4.97 14.62
N GLU A 37 -2.25 -4.84 15.73
CA GLU A 37 -2.17 -5.87 16.77
C GLU A 37 -3.55 -6.21 17.32
N CYS A 38 -4.40 -5.20 17.54
CA CYS A 38 -5.78 -5.41 17.98
C CYS A 38 -6.61 -6.21 16.95
N TYR A 39 -6.45 -5.93 15.67
CA TYR A 39 -7.09 -6.68 14.59
C TYR A 39 -6.62 -8.13 14.57
N LEU A 40 -5.33 -8.36 14.68
CA LEU A 40 -4.71 -9.68 14.59
C LEU A 40 -5.13 -10.63 15.73
N LYS A 41 -5.50 -10.10 16.90
CA LYS A 41 -6.09 -10.90 17.99
C LYS A 41 -7.39 -11.63 17.58
N GLY A 42 -8.08 -11.15 16.57
CA GLY A 42 -9.32 -11.74 16.06
C GLY A 42 -9.15 -12.61 14.80
N THR A 43 -7.92 -12.80 14.31
CA THR A 43 -7.61 -13.50 13.06
C THR A 43 -6.62 -14.64 13.26
N ASN A 44 -6.42 -15.46 12.23
CA ASN A 44 -5.42 -16.52 12.21
C ASN A 44 -4.14 -16.10 11.42
N TYR A 45 -3.94 -14.81 11.20
CA TYR A 45 -2.74 -14.33 10.51
C TYR A 45 -1.55 -14.31 11.46
N THR A 46 -0.39 -14.72 10.97
CA THR A 46 0.87 -14.60 11.71
C THR A 46 1.44 -13.18 11.53
N PHE A 47 1.70 -12.50 12.63
CA PHE A 47 2.32 -11.18 12.62
C PHE A 47 3.83 -11.25 12.77
N LYS A 48 4.54 -10.52 11.92
CA LYS A 48 6.00 -10.33 11.99
C LYS A 48 6.32 -8.84 11.99
N LEU A 49 6.77 -8.34 13.14
CA LEU A 49 7.41 -7.02 13.21
C LEU A 49 8.92 -7.24 13.03
N VAL A 50 9.46 -6.78 11.92
CA VAL A 50 10.87 -6.97 11.53
C VAL A 50 11.63 -5.68 11.78
N ASP A 51 12.58 -5.72 12.70
CA ASP A 51 13.52 -4.63 12.91
C ASP A 51 14.68 -4.76 11.91
N LEU A 52 14.72 -3.86 10.95
CA LEU A 52 15.69 -3.91 9.86
C LEU A 52 17.14 -3.70 10.31
N ASP A 53 17.38 -3.17 11.51
CA ASP A 53 18.72 -2.91 12.03
C ASP A 53 19.27 -4.08 12.86
N THR A 54 18.39 -4.81 13.58
CA THR A 54 18.80 -5.84 14.55
C THR A 54 18.40 -7.26 14.19
N ASP A 55 17.51 -7.45 13.21
CA ASP A 55 17.06 -8.77 12.80
C ASP A 55 18.20 -9.57 12.14
N GLU A 56 18.58 -10.71 12.74
CA GLU A 56 19.71 -11.53 12.28
C GLU A 56 19.51 -12.12 10.88
N ARG A 57 18.27 -12.50 10.55
CA ARG A 57 17.93 -13.05 9.23
C ARG A 57 18.08 -11.99 8.14
N VAL A 58 17.64 -10.76 8.44
CA VAL A 58 17.83 -9.61 7.56
C VAL A 58 19.30 -9.24 7.43
N ALA A 59 20.04 -9.16 8.54
CA ALA A 59 21.48 -8.83 8.53
C ALA A 59 22.31 -9.83 7.71
N LYS A 60 21.95 -11.12 7.75
CA LYS A 60 22.59 -12.16 6.96
C LYS A 60 22.33 -12.03 5.46
N ASN A 61 21.10 -11.71 5.06
CA ASN A 61 20.65 -11.82 3.67
C ASN A 61 20.53 -10.49 2.92
N CYS A 62 20.39 -9.35 3.64
CA CYS A 62 20.12 -8.04 3.07
C CYS A 62 21.27 -7.06 3.37
N LYS A 63 22.06 -6.74 2.36
CA LYS A 63 23.22 -5.81 2.49
C LYS A 63 22.86 -4.35 2.19
N HIS A 64 21.58 -4.08 1.91
CA HIS A 64 21.05 -2.76 1.64
C HIS A 64 21.13 -1.88 2.90
N ASP A 65 21.48 -0.60 2.75
CA ASP A 65 21.61 0.40 3.82
C ASP A 65 20.42 1.38 3.85
N GLN A 66 19.79 1.61 2.69
CA GLN A 66 18.60 2.46 2.62
C GLN A 66 17.38 1.70 3.10
N LEU A 67 16.67 2.28 4.08
CA LEU A 67 15.52 1.69 4.76
C LEU A 67 14.49 1.10 3.78
N PHE A 68 14.08 1.90 2.78
CA PHE A 68 13.02 1.53 1.87
C PHE A 68 13.37 0.30 1.02
N PHE A 69 14.62 0.21 0.55
CA PHE A 69 15.08 -0.92 -0.24
C PHE A 69 15.37 -2.16 0.61
N LYS A 70 15.95 -1.95 1.80
CA LYS A 70 16.16 -3.04 2.77
C LYS A 70 14.85 -3.71 3.19
N LYS A 71 13.74 -2.94 3.27
CA LYS A 71 12.38 -3.45 3.50
C LYS A 71 11.99 -4.52 2.48
N HIS A 72 12.21 -4.28 1.18
CA HIS A 72 11.85 -5.23 0.13
C HIS A 72 12.75 -6.46 0.12
N CYS A 73 14.03 -6.31 0.44
CA CYS A 73 14.90 -7.44 0.68
C CYS A 73 14.42 -8.28 1.87
N ALA A 74 14.12 -7.67 3.00
CA ALA A 74 13.58 -8.36 4.18
C ALA A 74 12.27 -9.08 3.85
N ALA A 75 11.37 -8.42 3.11
CA ALA A 75 10.14 -9.04 2.64
C ALA A 75 10.41 -10.30 1.80
N SER A 76 11.40 -10.30 0.90
CA SER A 76 11.76 -11.48 0.11
C SER A 76 12.24 -12.64 0.96
N VAL A 77 12.93 -12.33 2.07
CA VAL A 77 13.48 -13.33 3.01
C VAL A 77 12.37 -13.96 3.86
N TYR A 78 11.43 -13.16 4.35
CA TYR A 78 10.32 -13.63 5.17
C TYR A 78 9.19 -14.28 4.35
N LEU A 79 9.12 -14.01 3.05
CA LEU A 79 8.15 -14.64 2.16
C LEU A 79 8.33 -16.15 2.07
N GLU A 80 9.52 -16.68 2.34
CA GLU A 80 9.79 -18.12 2.33
C GLU A 80 8.96 -18.89 3.38
N ASP A 81 8.48 -18.22 4.42
CA ASP A 81 7.76 -18.82 5.53
C ASP A 81 6.23 -18.75 5.37
N ALA A 82 5.71 -18.18 4.29
CA ALA A 82 4.28 -17.96 4.08
C ALA A 82 3.82 -18.35 2.68
N ASP A 83 2.54 -18.63 2.49
CA ASP A 83 1.95 -18.79 1.16
C ASP A 83 1.61 -17.42 0.54
N TRP A 84 1.02 -16.54 1.37
CA TRP A 84 0.75 -15.14 1.06
C TRP A 84 1.23 -14.24 2.17
N MET A 85 1.77 -13.10 1.80
CA MET A 85 2.24 -12.09 2.74
C MET A 85 1.68 -10.72 2.40
N LEU A 86 1.13 -10.04 3.40
CA LEU A 86 0.81 -8.61 3.34
C LEU A 86 1.96 -7.83 3.95
N VAL A 87 2.66 -7.06 3.16
CA VAL A 87 3.69 -6.12 3.61
C VAL A 87 3.04 -4.76 3.83
N LEU A 88 3.32 -4.14 4.98
CA LEU A 88 2.76 -2.84 5.35
C LEU A 88 3.87 -1.86 5.75
N ASP A 89 3.67 -0.59 5.41
CA ASP A 89 4.40 0.51 6.04
C ASP A 89 4.00 0.63 7.52
N ALA A 90 4.94 1.03 8.35
CA ALA A 90 4.75 1.10 9.80
C ALA A 90 3.67 2.09 10.26
N ASP A 91 3.34 3.06 9.41
CA ASP A 91 2.29 4.08 9.63
C ASP A 91 0.93 3.70 9.00
N THR A 92 0.78 2.44 8.60
CA THR A 92 -0.50 1.89 8.12
C THR A 92 -1.24 1.20 9.25
N GLY A 93 -2.45 1.64 9.55
CA GLY A 93 -3.29 1.09 10.61
C GLY A 93 -4.64 0.59 10.12
N ILE A 94 -5.21 -0.34 10.89
CA ILE A 94 -6.56 -0.86 10.65
C ILE A 94 -7.59 0.16 11.17
N VAL A 95 -8.57 0.49 10.34
CA VAL A 95 -9.70 1.31 10.76
C VAL A 95 -11.01 0.50 10.84
N ASN A 96 -11.17 -0.48 9.98
CA ASN A 96 -12.36 -1.34 9.94
C ASN A 96 -11.99 -2.83 9.99
N PRO A 97 -12.09 -3.49 11.14
CA PRO A 97 -11.72 -4.89 11.30
C PRO A 97 -12.74 -5.89 10.74
N ASN A 98 -13.76 -5.43 10.01
CA ASN A 98 -14.70 -6.31 9.33
C ASN A 98 -14.14 -6.93 8.05
N HIS A 99 -13.10 -6.33 7.48
CA HIS A 99 -12.45 -6.80 6.28
C HIS A 99 -11.39 -7.87 6.55
N CYS A 100 -11.15 -8.68 5.55
CA CYS A 100 -10.13 -9.74 5.54
C CYS A 100 -9.16 -9.50 4.39
N ILE A 101 -7.90 -9.89 4.56
CA ILE A 101 -6.86 -9.76 3.52
C ILE A 101 -7.28 -10.51 2.24
N GLU A 102 -8.01 -11.61 2.39
CA GLU A 102 -8.51 -12.46 1.30
C GLU A 102 -9.40 -11.73 0.30
N GLU A 103 -10.02 -10.62 0.67
CA GLU A 103 -10.85 -9.82 -0.23
C GLU A 103 -10.05 -9.22 -1.40
N TRP A 104 -8.72 -9.09 -1.22
CA TRP A 104 -7.81 -8.53 -2.22
C TRP A 104 -6.81 -9.54 -2.79
N ILE A 105 -6.80 -10.78 -2.31
CA ILE A 105 -5.98 -11.84 -2.90
C ILE A 105 -6.56 -12.20 -4.27
N ASP A 106 -5.68 -12.32 -5.27
CA ASP A 106 -6.03 -12.72 -6.62
C ASP A 106 -5.11 -13.87 -7.06
N ASP A 107 -5.64 -15.08 -7.12
CA ASP A 107 -4.88 -16.29 -7.45
C ASP A 107 -4.33 -16.32 -8.88
N ARG A 108 -4.74 -15.38 -9.74
CA ARG A 108 -4.23 -15.23 -11.12
C ARG A 108 -2.85 -14.58 -11.17
N VAL A 109 -2.37 -14.02 -10.05
CA VAL A 109 -1.11 -13.25 -9.98
C VAL A 109 -0.30 -13.60 -8.74
N ASP A 110 0.95 -13.16 -8.73
CA ASP A 110 1.89 -13.38 -7.62
C ASP A 110 2.11 -12.11 -6.78
N LEU A 111 1.82 -10.94 -7.35
CA LEU A 111 1.97 -9.64 -6.68
C LEU A 111 0.72 -8.80 -6.88
N VAL A 112 0.26 -8.16 -5.82
CA VAL A 112 -0.88 -7.25 -5.85
C VAL A 112 -0.48 -5.91 -5.25
N PHE A 113 -0.68 -4.87 -6.05
CA PHE A 113 -0.44 -3.47 -5.68
C PHE A 113 -1.73 -2.66 -5.82
N TYR A 114 -1.69 -1.39 -5.46
CA TYR A 114 -2.76 -0.43 -5.71
C TYR A 114 -2.20 0.93 -6.08
N GLU A 115 -3.00 1.72 -6.79
CA GLU A 115 -2.69 3.11 -7.12
C GLU A 115 -3.03 4.02 -5.94
N ARG A 116 -2.11 4.89 -5.58
CA ARG A 116 -2.37 5.95 -4.60
C ARG A 116 -3.39 6.94 -5.15
N TYR A 117 -4.26 7.39 -4.27
CA TYR A 117 -5.34 8.26 -4.71
C TYR A 117 -4.85 9.65 -5.13
N PHE A 118 -3.94 10.24 -4.36
CA PHE A 118 -3.60 11.66 -4.50
C PHE A 118 -2.67 11.97 -5.69
N ASN A 119 -1.84 11.04 -6.14
CA ASN A 119 -0.85 11.27 -7.17
C ASN A 119 -0.74 10.16 -8.22
N TRP A 120 -1.66 9.19 -8.20
CA TRP A 120 -1.76 8.10 -9.17
C TRP A 120 -0.55 7.17 -9.28
N GLU A 121 0.48 7.34 -8.47
CA GLU A 121 1.59 6.39 -8.44
C GLU A 121 1.14 5.03 -7.85
N ILE A 122 1.81 3.97 -8.26
CA ILE A 122 1.61 2.64 -7.65
C ILE A 122 2.34 2.65 -6.31
N ALA A 123 1.63 2.31 -5.24
CA ALA A 123 2.14 2.39 -3.87
C ALA A 123 3.19 1.31 -3.60
N SER A 124 4.35 1.71 -3.08
CA SER A 124 5.44 0.81 -2.65
C SER A 124 5.31 0.36 -1.20
N GLY A 125 4.55 1.12 -0.40
CA GLY A 125 4.50 0.93 1.05
C GLY A 125 3.74 -0.32 1.48
N ASN A 126 2.69 -0.65 0.73
CA ASN A 126 1.75 -1.70 1.12
C ASN A 126 1.43 -2.58 -0.07
N TYR A 127 1.71 -3.89 0.00
CA TYR A 127 1.45 -4.81 -1.10
C TYR A 127 1.19 -6.23 -0.60
N LEU A 128 0.45 -7.01 -1.39
CA LEU A 128 0.27 -8.44 -1.20
C LEU A 128 1.20 -9.20 -2.12
N VAL A 129 1.77 -10.29 -1.62
CA VAL A 129 2.72 -11.10 -2.37
C VAL A 129 2.55 -12.59 -2.07
N ARG A 130 2.47 -13.40 -3.13
CA ARG A 130 2.42 -14.85 -3.10
C ARG A 130 3.83 -15.42 -3.08
N ASN A 131 4.05 -16.50 -2.34
CA ASN A 131 5.34 -17.18 -2.28
C ASN A 131 5.60 -17.98 -3.55
N THR A 132 6.17 -17.33 -4.55
CA THR A 132 6.61 -17.94 -5.80
C THR A 132 8.05 -17.54 -6.12
N PRO A 133 8.77 -18.30 -6.95
CA PRO A 133 10.10 -17.89 -7.41
C PRO A 133 10.10 -16.51 -8.10
N PHE A 134 9.06 -16.22 -8.90
CA PHE A 134 8.91 -14.94 -9.57
C PHE A 134 8.78 -13.78 -8.55
N ALA A 135 7.92 -13.93 -7.55
CA ALA A 135 7.69 -12.88 -6.57
C ALA A 135 8.92 -12.62 -5.69
N ARG A 136 9.63 -13.68 -5.25
CA ARG A 136 10.88 -13.52 -4.49
C ARG A 136 11.96 -12.82 -5.30
N ASP A 137 12.10 -13.18 -6.59
CA ASP A 137 13.04 -12.51 -7.50
C ASP A 137 12.65 -11.05 -7.75
N PHE A 138 11.36 -10.77 -7.94
CA PHE A 138 10.86 -9.40 -8.08
C PHE A 138 11.24 -8.53 -6.88
N LEU A 139 11.00 -9.00 -5.65
CA LEU A 139 11.33 -8.26 -4.43
C LEU A 139 12.84 -8.04 -4.27
N ARG A 140 13.68 -9.04 -4.60
CA ARG A 140 15.14 -8.90 -4.56
C ARG A 140 15.62 -7.87 -5.57
N ARG A 141 15.19 -7.96 -6.81
CA ARG A 141 15.53 -6.97 -7.84
C ARG A 141 15.02 -5.58 -7.48
N TRP A 142 13.84 -5.47 -6.86
CA TRP A 142 13.36 -4.18 -6.38
C TRP A 142 14.27 -3.59 -5.30
N ALA A 143 14.74 -4.39 -4.36
CA ALA A 143 15.71 -3.95 -3.37
C ALA A 143 17.05 -3.52 -4.02
N ASP A 144 17.55 -4.27 -5.01
CA ASP A 144 18.82 -4.01 -5.69
C ASP A 144 18.82 -2.71 -6.51
N TRP A 145 17.66 -2.14 -6.82
CA TRP A 145 17.59 -0.80 -7.41
C TRP A 145 18.25 0.28 -6.54
N GLN A 146 18.44 0.04 -5.25
CA GLN A 146 19.23 0.93 -4.40
C GLN A 146 20.56 1.33 -5.05
N TYR A 147 21.21 0.41 -5.77
CA TYR A 147 22.54 0.58 -6.33
C TYR A 147 22.55 1.22 -7.72
N THR A 148 21.40 1.30 -8.39
CA THR A 148 21.30 1.73 -9.79
C THR A 148 20.28 2.84 -10.04
N GLN A 149 19.44 3.17 -9.05
CA GLN A 149 18.49 4.27 -9.17
C GLN A 149 19.19 5.61 -9.41
N PRO A 150 18.53 6.58 -10.09
CA PRO A 150 19.12 7.91 -10.25
C PRO A 150 19.38 8.58 -8.90
N SER A 151 20.47 9.33 -8.79
CA SER A 151 20.86 10.04 -7.55
C SER A 151 20.19 11.42 -7.40
N ASN A 152 19.10 11.66 -8.10
CA ASN A 152 18.34 12.91 -8.14
C ASN A 152 17.09 12.84 -7.23
N TRP A 153 16.11 13.72 -7.48
CA TRP A 153 14.78 13.63 -6.87
C TRP A 153 13.95 12.51 -7.51
N ASN A 154 14.21 11.27 -7.10
CA ASN A 154 13.81 10.03 -7.78
C ASN A 154 12.56 9.34 -7.21
N GLY A 155 12.00 9.82 -6.08
CA GLY A 155 10.84 9.20 -5.41
C GLY A 155 11.17 7.96 -4.59
N ALA A 156 12.44 7.65 -4.36
CA ALA A 156 12.93 6.46 -3.64
C ALA A 156 12.28 5.17 -4.16
N ASP A 157 11.86 4.26 -3.26
CA ASP A 157 11.26 2.98 -3.62
C ASP A 157 9.92 3.11 -4.37
N ASN A 158 9.15 4.20 -4.16
CA ASN A 158 7.96 4.49 -4.97
C ASN A 158 8.33 4.74 -6.42
N GLY A 159 9.30 5.62 -6.69
CA GLY A 159 9.74 5.91 -8.05
C GLY A 159 10.35 4.69 -8.73
N VAL A 160 11.18 3.95 -8.01
CA VAL A 160 11.73 2.68 -8.48
C VAL A 160 10.64 1.69 -8.86
N LEU A 161 9.59 1.55 -8.04
CA LEU A 161 8.49 0.62 -8.32
C LEU A 161 7.82 0.89 -9.67
N GLN A 162 7.63 2.16 -10.04
CA GLN A 162 7.03 2.50 -11.33
C GLN A 162 7.86 1.90 -12.48
N MET A 163 9.17 2.14 -12.49
CA MET A 163 10.06 1.61 -13.53
C MET A 163 10.22 0.10 -13.45
N HIS A 164 10.33 -0.45 -12.24
CA HIS A 164 10.48 -1.88 -12.02
C HIS A 164 9.27 -2.67 -12.52
N LEU A 165 8.07 -2.15 -12.31
CA LEU A 165 6.84 -2.72 -12.87
C LEU A 165 6.82 -2.64 -14.39
N LEU A 166 7.06 -1.46 -14.97
CA LEU A 166 7.07 -1.28 -16.41
C LEU A 166 8.01 -2.28 -17.10
N THR A 167 9.24 -2.39 -16.61
CA THR A 167 10.25 -3.33 -17.15
C THR A 167 9.87 -4.80 -16.95
N THR A 168 9.13 -5.12 -15.89
CA THR A 168 8.71 -6.48 -15.57
C THR A 168 7.52 -6.95 -16.42
N VAL A 169 6.53 -6.07 -16.63
CA VAL A 169 5.29 -6.45 -17.33
C VAL A 169 5.35 -6.20 -18.83
N ASN A 170 6.15 -5.21 -19.28
CA ASN A 170 6.33 -4.84 -20.68
C ASN A 170 7.81 -4.84 -21.10
N PRO A 171 8.56 -5.94 -20.93
CA PRO A 171 10.01 -5.95 -21.18
C PRO A 171 10.40 -5.65 -22.64
N GLY A 172 9.48 -5.85 -23.59
CA GLY A 172 9.68 -5.55 -25.01
C GLY A 172 9.52 -4.07 -25.39
N ALA A 173 8.98 -3.23 -24.51
CA ALA A 173 8.75 -1.80 -24.73
C ALA A 173 10.05 -0.99 -24.50
N THR A 174 11.13 -1.35 -25.19
CA THR A 174 12.47 -0.83 -24.91
C THR A 174 12.62 0.66 -25.17
N ALA A 175 11.99 1.18 -26.21
CA ALA A 175 12.01 2.61 -26.55
C ALA A 175 11.25 3.44 -25.51
N GLU A 176 10.10 2.95 -25.10
CA GLU A 176 9.22 3.57 -24.10
C GLU A 176 9.89 3.57 -22.71
N ILE A 177 10.46 2.43 -22.32
CA ILE A 177 11.23 2.31 -21.07
C ILE A 177 12.36 3.32 -21.05
N LYS A 178 13.16 3.41 -22.13
CA LYS A 178 14.25 4.37 -22.26
C LYS A 178 13.76 5.83 -22.21
N ALA A 179 12.58 6.12 -22.79
CA ALA A 179 12.00 7.47 -22.74
C ALA A 179 11.61 7.85 -21.32
N CYS A 180 10.93 6.97 -20.58
CA CYS A 180 10.55 7.23 -19.19
C CYS A 180 11.76 7.31 -18.27
N ASP A 181 12.77 6.47 -18.48
CA ASP A 181 14.04 6.50 -17.74
C ASP A 181 14.77 7.84 -17.94
N ALA A 182 14.81 8.35 -19.17
CA ALA A 182 15.41 9.66 -19.46
C ALA A 182 14.68 10.83 -18.78
N ILE A 183 13.35 10.73 -18.57
CA ILE A 183 12.58 11.70 -17.80
C ILE A 183 12.93 11.57 -16.32
N TRP A 184 12.99 10.35 -15.79
CA TRP A 184 13.31 10.07 -14.39
C TRP A 184 14.68 10.63 -13.98
N HIS A 185 15.70 10.45 -14.82
CA HIS A 185 17.03 10.99 -14.61
C HIS A 185 17.12 12.52 -14.62
N LYS A 186 16.06 13.21 -15.07
CA LYS A 186 15.95 14.68 -15.04
C LYS A 186 15.12 15.21 -13.87
N GLY A 187 14.67 14.32 -12.97
CA GLY A 187 13.89 14.70 -11.79
C GLY A 187 14.66 15.65 -10.86
N LYS A 188 14.05 16.78 -10.50
CA LYS A 188 14.61 17.80 -9.61
C LYS A 188 13.64 18.29 -8.54
N ASP A 189 12.37 18.00 -8.72
CA ASP A 189 11.26 18.41 -7.88
C ASP A 189 10.06 17.46 -8.07
N TYR A 190 8.99 17.70 -7.33
CA TYR A 190 7.78 16.90 -7.40
C TYR A 190 7.13 16.91 -8.78
N ASP A 191 7.10 18.06 -9.47
CA ASP A 191 6.47 18.17 -10.78
C ASP A 191 7.20 17.34 -11.84
N THR A 192 8.53 17.40 -11.86
CA THR A 192 9.34 16.58 -12.78
C THR A 192 9.29 15.09 -12.44
N TYR A 193 9.18 14.75 -11.15
CA TYR A 193 8.91 13.38 -10.73
C TYR A 193 7.54 12.90 -11.22
N MET A 194 6.50 13.71 -11.08
CA MET A 194 5.16 13.36 -11.57
C MET A 194 5.10 13.24 -13.10
N ALA A 195 5.95 13.98 -13.83
CA ALA A 195 6.10 13.76 -15.27
C ALA A 195 6.64 12.35 -15.58
N PHE A 196 7.58 11.85 -14.79
CA PHE A 196 8.07 10.47 -14.87
C PHE A 196 6.96 9.45 -14.53
N VAL A 197 6.28 9.63 -13.40
CA VAL A 197 5.16 8.74 -13.00
C VAL A 197 4.09 8.69 -14.11
N THR A 198 3.76 9.84 -14.69
CA THR A 198 2.80 9.95 -15.81
C THR A 198 3.31 9.19 -17.05
N CYS A 199 4.60 9.32 -17.39
CA CYS A 199 5.20 8.57 -18.50
C CYS A 199 4.99 7.07 -18.30
N VAL A 200 5.37 6.53 -17.16
CA VAL A 200 5.19 5.10 -16.85
C VAL A 200 3.71 4.70 -16.92
N LYS A 201 2.82 5.53 -16.37
CA LYS A 201 1.38 5.28 -16.39
C LYS A 201 0.83 5.17 -17.82
N VAL A 202 1.25 6.08 -18.70
CA VAL A 202 0.87 6.06 -20.12
C VAL A 202 1.38 4.77 -20.79
N MET A 203 2.61 4.36 -20.50
CA MET A 203 3.21 3.15 -21.09
C MET A 203 2.60 1.85 -20.56
N LEU A 204 2.15 1.82 -19.31
CA LEU A 204 1.36 0.71 -18.76
C LEU A 204 -0.04 0.63 -19.38
N GLY A 205 -0.59 1.77 -19.83
CA GLY A 205 -1.91 1.86 -20.41
C GLY A 205 -3.04 1.64 -19.39
N ALA A 206 -4.17 1.14 -19.89
CA ALA A 206 -5.35 0.85 -19.06
C ALA A 206 -5.30 -0.52 -18.37
N GLN A 207 -4.35 -1.38 -18.77
CA GLN A 207 -4.20 -2.71 -18.19
C GLN A 207 -3.82 -2.64 -16.71
N ARG A 208 -4.44 -3.48 -15.89
CA ARG A 208 -4.23 -3.57 -14.44
C ARG A 208 -4.01 -4.99 -13.96
N LEU A 209 -4.08 -5.96 -14.86
CA LEU A 209 -3.88 -7.38 -14.59
C LEU A 209 -2.93 -7.98 -15.64
N TRP A 210 -1.82 -8.54 -15.18
CA TRP A 210 -0.86 -9.31 -15.96
C TRP A 210 -0.79 -10.73 -15.37
N PRO A 211 -1.51 -11.70 -15.96
CA PRO A 211 -1.61 -13.07 -15.41
C PRO A 211 -0.24 -13.69 -15.11
N GLY A 212 -0.14 -14.41 -14.00
CA GLY A 212 1.10 -14.99 -13.50
C GLY A 212 2.14 -13.99 -13.00
N LYS A 213 1.82 -12.71 -12.95
CA LYS A 213 2.75 -11.66 -12.52
C LYS A 213 2.12 -10.70 -11.51
N VAL A 214 1.35 -9.72 -11.98
CA VAL A 214 0.96 -8.55 -11.18
C VAL A 214 -0.50 -8.18 -11.42
N ARG A 215 -1.18 -7.77 -10.35
CA ARG A 215 -2.42 -7.00 -10.37
C ARG A 215 -2.20 -5.64 -9.69
N VAL A 216 -2.76 -4.58 -10.26
CA VAL A 216 -2.78 -3.24 -9.66
C VAL A 216 -4.23 -2.82 -9.49
N TYR A 217 -4.69 -2.69 -8.24
CA TYR A 217 -6.01 -2.13 -7.96
C TYR A 217 -6.03 -0.64 -8.30
N ARG A 218 -7.14 -0.19 -8.87
CA ARG A 218 -7.36 1.22 -9.15
C ARG A 218 -7.45 2.04 -7.88
N ARG A 219 -7.33 3.35 -8.00
CA ARG A 219 -7.43 4.31 -6.91
C ARG A 219 -8.68 4.06 -6.06
N ALA A 220 -8.52 4.06 -4.74
CA ALA A 220 -9.57 3.81 -3.74
C ALA A 220 -10.21 2.40 -3.75
N HIS A 221 -9.65 1.43 -4.47
CA HIS A 221 -10.14 0.03 -4.50
C HIS A 221 -9.19 -0.96 -3.83
N GLY A 222 -7.98 -0.54 -3.48
CA GLY A 222 -7.05 -1.32 -2.67
C GLY A 222 -7.50 -1.34 -1.18
N TRP A 223 -6.83 -2.15 -0.40
CA TRP A 223 -7.09 -2.31 1.03
C TRP A 223 -6.58 -1.13 1.88
N VAL A 224 -5.79 -0.23 1.29
CA VAL A 224 -5.23 0.93 1.98
C VAL A 224 -5.47 2.19 1.15
N ARG A 225 -5.80 3.29 1.82
CA ARG A 225 -5.71 4.64 1.26
C ARG A 225 -5.13 5.62 2.27
N ASP A 226 -4.64 6.76 1.78
CA ASP A 226 -4.11 7.81 2.65
C ASP A 226 -5.24 8.44 3.49
N GLY A 227 -5.10 8.41 4.82
CA GLY A 227 -6.13 8.86 5.76
C GLY A 227 -6.41 10.35 5.69
N TYR A 228 -5.37 11.17 5.41
CA TYR A 228 -5.52 12.62 5.35
C TYR A 228 -6.49 13.12 4.27
N LEU A 229 -6.72 12.33 3.22
CA LEU A 229 -7.64 12.67 2.13
C LEU A 229 -9.08 12.91 2.61
N THR A 230 -9.44 12.26 3.71
CA THR A 230 -10.78 12.33 4.32
C THR A 230 -10.71 12.73 5.79
N SER A 231 -9.62 13.40 6.20
CA SER A 231 -9.36 13.72 7.61
C SER A 231 -9.55 12.51 8.54
N ASP A 232 -9.09 11.34 8.10
CA ASP A 232 -9.25 10.03 8.75
C ASP A 232 -10.72 9.62 9.00
N GLY A 233 -11.66 10.22 8.27
CA GLY A 233 -13.02 9.69 8.13
C GLY A 233 -12.98 8.38 7.33
N TRP A 234 -13.83 7.44 7.73
CA TRP A 234 -13.88 6.11 7.13
C TRP A 234 -15.32 5.58 7.01
N SER A 235 -15.52 4.69 6.06
CA SER A 235 -16.78 4.03 5.78
C SER A 235 -16.67 2.51 5.92
N GLU A 236 -17.77 1.83 5.70
CA GLU A 236 -17.79 0.36 5.72
C GLU A 236 -16.92 -0.30 4.66
N HIS A 237 -16.52 0.41 3.59
CA HIS A 237 -15.66 -0.10 2.53
C HIS A 237 -14.16 0.11 2.80
N ASP A 238 -13.81 0.93 3.78
CA ASP A 238 -12.41 1.12 4.16
C ASP A 238 -11.92 -0.02 5.04
N PHE A 239 -10.71 -0.51 4.82
CA PHE A 239 -10.05 -1.47 5.68
C PHE A 239 -8.93 -0.81 6.48
N MET A 240 -7.94 -0.21 5.78
CA MET A 240 -6.76 0.39 6.38
C MET A 240 -6.60 1.84 5.93
N LEU A 241 -6.03 2.67 6.81
CA LEU A 241 -5.58 4.02 6.49
C LEU A 241 -4.07 4.13 6.69
N HIS A 242 -3.42 4.82 5.76
CA HIS A 242 -1.98 5.09 5.77
C HIS A 242 -1.70 6.53 6.19
N GLY A 243 -0.54 6.74 6.82
CA GLY A 243 -0.04 8.05 7.19
C GLY A 243 -0.13 8.35 8.69
N TRP A 244 -0.43 7.37 9.54
CA TRP A 244 -0.52 7.55 10.99
C TRP A 244 0.85 7.59 11.66
N LYS A 245 1.54 8.70 11.48
CA LYS A 245 2.84 9.00 12.11
C LYS A 245 2.60 9.62 13.48
N ALA A 246 2.02 8.84 14.39
CA ALA A 246 1.63 9.33 15.71
C ALA A 246 1.88 8.28 16.80
N GLN A 247 2.52 8.75 17.86
CA GLN A 247 2.74 7.99 19.08
C GLN A 247 1.51 8.01 19.99
N GLU A 248 0.75 9.12 19.98
CA GLU A 248 -0.40 9.37 20.84
C GLU A 248 -1.57 9.96 20.06
N ILE A 249 -2.77 9.72 20.58
CA ILE A 249 -3.98 10.33 20.03
C ILE A 249 -3.97 11.83 20.27
N GLY A 250 -4.24 12.61 19.22
CA GLY A 250 -4.23 14.08 19.30
C GLY A 250 -2.85 14.72 19.15
N GLN A 251 -1.79 13.92 18.96
CA GLN A 251 -0.45 14.44 18.70
C GLN A 251 -0.45 15.41 17.50
N SER A 252 0.18 16.57 17.66
CA SER A 252 0.25 17.61 16.62
C SER A 252 -1.11 18.03 16.04
N GLY A 253 -2.19 17.92 16.82
CA GLY A 253 -3.55 18.25 16.38
C GLY A 253 -4.21 17.20 15.49
N TRP A 254 -3.59 16.02 15.31
CA TRP A 254 -4.16 14.95 14.51
C TRP A 254 -5.47 14.42 15.11
N SER A 255 -6.54 14.51 14.32
CA SER A 255 -7.86 14.00 14.69
C SER A 255 -8.00 12.53 14.30
N SER A 256 -7.43 11.66 15.13
CA SER A 256 -7.48 10.21 14.98
C SER A 256 -8.92 9.67 14.81
N PRO A 257 -9.14 8.56 14.09
CA PRO A 257 -10.41 7.85 14.11
C PRO A 257 -10.73 7.18 15.46
N PHE A 258 -9.79 7.21 16.42
CA PHE A 258 -9.95 6.60 17.73
C PHE A 258 -9.96 7.65 18.85
N THR A 259 -10.59 7.32 19.98
CA THR A 259 -10.69 8.20 21.15
C THR A 259 -9.47 8.13 22.07
N LYS A 260 -8.79 6.97 22.12
CA LYS A 260 -7.61 6.67 22.95
C LYS A 260 -6.73 5.61 22.32
N LEU A 261 -5.53 5.43 22.82
CA LEU A 261 -4.65 4.31 22.46
C LEU A 261 -5.34 2.96 22.77
N PHE A 262 -4.98 1.95 22.01
CA PHE A 262 -5.50 0.60 22.22
C PHE A 262 -4.86 -0.03 23.46
N ASN A 263 -5.67 -0.66 24.29
CA ASN A 263 -5.18 -1.70 25.19
C ASN A 263 -5.27 -3.04 24.46
N VAL A 264 -4.17 -3.45 23.85
CA VAL A 264 -4.12 -4.65 23.01
C VAL A 264 -4.53 -5.92 23.79
N SER A 265 -4.35 -5.94 25.12
CA SER A 265 -4.80 -7.07 25.94
C SER A 265 -6.32 -7.23 25.99
N GLU A 266 -7.06 -6.14 25.80
CA GLU A 266 -8.53 -6.13 25.76
C GLU A 266 -9.09 -6.49 24.37
N CYS A 267 -8.25 -6.47 23.33
CA CYS A 267 -8.68 -6.76 21.96
C CYS A 267 -9.05 -8.23 21.78
N GLY A 268 -10.13 -8.45 21.06
CA GLY A 268 -10.64 -9.81 20.82
C GLY A 268 -11.74 -9.84 19.75
N SER A 269 -12.53 -10.91 19.76
CA SER A 269 -13.71 -11.05 18.90
C SER A 269 -14.76 -10.00 19.23
N ASN A 270 -15.66 -9.73 18.30
CA ASN A 270 -16.81 -8.80 18.46
C ASN A 270 -16.41 -7.36 18.78
N PHE A 271 -15.29 -6.88 18.21
CA PHE A 271 -14.79 -5.50 18.35
C PHE A 271 -14.46 -5.05 19.78
N VAL A 272 -14.29 -5.97 20.71
CA VAL A 272 -13.82 -5.64 22.06
C VAL A 272 -12.44 -4.98 21.94
N GLY A 273 -12.22 -3.86 22.64
CA GLY A 273 -11.00 -3.07 22.58
C GLY A 273 -10.99 -1.97 21.52
N TRP A 274 -11.91 -1.98 20.55
CA TRP A 274 -12.04 -0.91 19.57
C TRP A 274 -12.78 0.30 20.15
N ASN A 275 -12.24 1.51 19.90
CA ASN A 275 -12.71 2.73 20.53
C ASN A 275 -12.87 3.87 19.52
N TRP A 276 -13.62 3.62 18.43
CA TRP A 276 -13.84 4.61 17.39
C TRP A 276 -14.49 5.89 17.88
N ARG A 277 -14.11 7.01 17.25
CA ARG A 277 -14.90 8.24 17.28
C ARG A 277 -16.10 8.07 16.35
N SER A 278 -17.30 8.28 16.87
CA SER A 278 -18.54 8.10 16.10
C SER A 278 -18.63 9.00 14.87
N GLU A 279 -18.11 10.23 14.97
CA GLU A 279 -18.09 11.22 13.91
C GLU A 279 -17.09 10.91 12.77
N LYS A 280 -16.18 9.95 12.99
CA LYS A 280 -15.23 9.51 11.96
C LYS A 280 -15.76 8.37 11.10
N ARG A 281 -16.74 7.63 11.58
CA ARG A 281 -17.43 6.63 10.78
C ARG A 281 -18.58 7.30 10.03
N VAL A 282 -18.43 7.43 8.72
CA VAL A 282 -19.35 8.16 7.86
C VAL A 282 -19.92 7.25 6.76
N PRO A 283 -21.07 7.61 6.15
CA PRO A 283 -21.59 6.90 4.99
C PRO A 283 -20.57 6.87 3.83
N VAL A 284 -20.62 5.81 3.03
CA VAL A 284 -19.78 5.66 1.82
C VAL A 284 -19.86 6.87 0.90
N GLU A 285 -21.04 7.43 0.76
CA GLU A 285 -21.26 8.62 -0.07
C GLU A 285 -20.47 9.84 0.40
N ASN A 286 -20.27 10.00 1.70
CA ASN A 286 -19.44 11.08 2.23
C ASN A 286 -17.97 10.89 1.85
N ILE A 287 -17.47 9.65 1.95
CA ILE A 287 -16.09 9.34 1.49
C ILE A 287 -15.95 9.60 0.00
N ARG A 288 -16.91 9.15 -0.82
CA ARG A 288 -16.96 9.38 -2.26
C ARG A 288 -16.88 10.88 -2.58
N ASN A 289 -17.70 11.70 -1.93
CA ASN A 289 -17.74 13.15 -2.15
C ASN A 289 -16.42 13.83 -1.74
N MET A 290 -15.82 13.43 -0.63
CA MET A 290 -14.51 13.94 -0.19
C MET A 290 -13.42 13.59 -1.20
N LEU A 291 -13.36 12.36 -1.67
CA LEU A 291 -12.38 11.90 -2.66
C LEU A 291 -12.57 12.61 -4.01
N ALA A 292 -13.81 12.75 -4.48
CA ALA A 292 -14.12 13.48 -5.71
C ALA A 292 -13.74 14.97 -5.62
N ALA A 293 -13.99 15.61 -4.47
CA ALA A 293 -13.57 16.99 -4.23
C ALA A 293 -12.04 17.12 -4.25
N PHE A 294 -11.32 16.16 -3.66
CA PHE A 294 -9.86 16.13 -3.72
C PHE A 294 -9.36 15.97 -5.16
N GLU A 295 -9.93 15.05 -5.93
CA GLU A 295 -9.57 14.84 -7.34
C GLU A 295 -9.76 16.09 -8.18
N LYS A 296 -10.89 16.78 -8.00
CA LYS A 296 -11.15 18.07 -8.67
C LYS A 296 -10.12 19.13 -8.30
N SER A 297 -9.73 19.21 -7.03
CA SER A 297 -8.68 20.13 -6.57
C SER A 297 -7.33 19.78 -7.19
N ALA A 298 -6.95 18.50 -7.21
CA ALA A 298 -5.71 18.03 -7.84
C ALA A 298 -5.68 18.32 -9.35
N ALA A 299 -6.80 18.13 -10.04
CA ALA A 299 -6.93 18.47 -11.47
C ALA A 299 -6.69 19.95 -11.75
N ASN A 300 -7.14 20.83 -10.87
CA ASN A 300 -6.88 22.27 -10.99
C ASN A 300 -5.41 22.63 -10.74
N THR A 301 -4.73 21.91 -9.84
CA THR A 301 -3.31 22.12 -9.53
C THR A 301 -2.39 21.57 -10.63
N PHE A 302 -2.77 20.44 -11.22
CA PHE A 302 -1.98 19.75 -12.25
C PHE A 302 -2.81 19.52 -13.53
N PRO A 303 -3.26 20.55 -14.23
CA PRO A 303 -4.24 20.42 -15.31
C PRO A 303 -3.75 19.57 -16.49
N LYS A 304 -2.44 19.54 -16.75
CA LYS A 304 -1.87 18.70 -17.82
C LYS A 304 -1.93 17.21 -17.48
N MET A 305 -1.67 16.85 -16.23
CA MET A 305 -1.82 15.47 -15.75
C MET A 305 -3.29 15.05 -15.73
N ALA A 306 -4.17 15.90 -15.24
CA ALA A 306 -5.61 15.63 -15.23
C ALA A 306 -6.20 15.37 -16.62
N GLN A 307 -5.61 15.95 -17.67
CA GLN A 307 -6.00 15.66 -19.05
C GLN A 307 -5.55 14.27 -19.53
N VAL A 308 -4.40 13.81 -19.09
CA VAL A 308 -3.84 12.50 -19.50
C VAL A 308 -4.42 11.36 -18.66
N LEU A 309 -4.46 11.50 -17.35
CA LEU A 309 -4.82 10.44 -16.42
C LEU A 309 -6.29 10.00 -16.49
N PRO A 310 -7.30 10.83 -16.79
CA PRO A 310 -8.66 10.36 -17.00
C PRO A 310 -8.79 9.30 -18.10
N TYR A 311 -7.91 9.32 -19.09
CA TYR A 311 -7.90 8.28 -20.15
C TYR A 311 -7.35 6.95 -19.68
N PHE A 312 -6.50 6.93 -18.65
CA PHE A 312 -5.78 5.73 -18.18
C PHE A 312 -6.13 5.34 -16.74
N ALA A 313 -6.56 6.30 -15.94
CA ALA A 313 -6.94 6.08 -14.54
C ALA A 313 -8.45 5.85 -14.37
N GLN A 314 -9.07 5.33 -15.40
CA GLN A 314 -10.48 4.96 -15.40
C GLN A 314 -10.79 3.90 -14.34
N PRO A 315 -12.00 3.88 -13.86
CA PRO A 315 -13.05 4.90 -13.93
C PRO A 315 -12.88 5.96 -12.86
N ASP A 316 -13.60 7.06 -12.99
CA ASP A 316 -13.69 8.06 -11.94
C ASP A 316 -14.33 7.46 -10.68
N VAL A 317 -13.84 7.88 -9.51
CA VAL A 317 -14.37 7.50 -8.20
C VAL A 317 -15.85 7.89 -8.06
N GLY A 318 -16.27 9.02 -8.63
CA GLY A 318 -17.65 9.48 -8.61
C GLY A 318 -18.62 8.52 -9.29
N GLU A 319 -18.17 7.76 -10.29
CA GLU A 319 -19.03 6.90 -11.10
C GLU A 319 -19.06 5.45 -10.63
N CYS A 320 -17.94 4.90 -10.21
CA CYS A 320 -17.82 3.47 -10.00
C CYS A 320 -17.41 3.02 -8.60
N TYR A 321 -16.93 3.92 -7.75
CA TYR A 321 -16.54 3.55 -6.39
C TYR A 321 -17.76 3.04 -5.58
N PRO A 322 -17.69 1.92 -4.87
CA PRO A 322 -16.51 1.09 -4.60
C PRO A 322 -16.36 -0.12 -5.55
N HIS A 323 -17.04 -0.13 -6.67
CA HIS A 323 -17.19 -1.33 -7.53
C HIS A 323 -16.44 -1.24 -8.86
N CYS A 324 -15.43 -0.37 -9.00
CA CYS A 324 -14.68 -0.17 -10.24
C CYS A 324 -14.01 -1.45 -10.76
N ASP A 325 -13.61 -2.35 -9.90
CA ASP A 325 -12.96 -3.62 -10.25
C ASP A 325 -13.93 -4.82 -10.28
N SER A 326 -15.24 -4.59 -10.11
CA SER A 326 -16.24 -5.67 -10.02
C SER A 326 -16.43 -6.43 -11.35
N ASN A 327 -16.05 -5.84 -12.47
CA ASN A 327 -16.24 -6.39 -13.81
C ASN A 327 -14.92 -6.84 -14.47
N THR A 328 -13.86 -7.08 -13.69
CA THR A 328 -12.55 -7.52 -14.22
C THR A 328 -12.25 -8.99 -13.94
#